data_1589c9befd3a3fc35f7cd317b538d6e6
#
_entry.id   1589c9befd3a3fc35f7cd317b538d6e6
#
_cell.length_a   1.000
_cell.length_b   1.000
_cell.length_c   1.000
_cell.angle_alpha   90.00
_cell.angle_beta   90.00
_cell.angle_gamma   90.00
#
_symmetry.space_group_name_H-M   'P 1'
#
loop_
_entity.id
_entity.type
_entity.pdbx_description
1 polymer ?
#
loop_
_entity_poly.entity_id
_entity_poly.type
_entity_poly.pdbx_seq_one_letter_code
_entity_poly.pdbx_strand_id
1 'polypeptide(L)'
;MAKNDKICIIGAGPAGLSAAVHLEKNGYTDYTILEREDHVGGKCHSPYHDGKRFEMGAIMGCPTYHAVHELELFGGVDHDGPALERAYRRQNGKPYDPFSPKKNPLLIPHLLRMKSQVKKLGTLLATKYKGYEYTGHKGVSEGKYDGYDPVTGKHVVGENPNLKDLSMNFKDFCKMNGVSLAQEIWIGPYTAFGYGFFDEIPAAYVLKYLDFATAMYFVNKDLWTWKD
;
A
#
# COMPACT_ATOMS: atom_id res chain seq x y z
N MET A 1 -26.80 -13.15 11.32
CA MET A 1 -26.45 -12.65 12.66
C MET A 1 -27.55 -11.71 13.12
N ALA A 2 -28.14 -11.96 14.28
CA ALA A 2 -29.12 -11.02 14.85
C ALA A 2 -28.39 -9.80 15.43
N LYS A 3 -29.03 -8.61 15.41
CA LYS A 3 -28.39 -7.39 15.90
C LYS A 3 -28.07 -7.41 17.41
N ASN A 4 -28.67 -8.34 18.14
CA ASN A 4 -28.47 -8.54 19.57
C ASN A 4 -27.50 -9.68 19.89
N ASP A 5 -26.85 -10.26 18.88
CA ASP A 5 -25.83 -11.28 19.11
C ASP A 5 -24.60 -10.62 19.75
N LYS A 6 -24.05 -11.26 20.78
CA LYS A 6 -22.78 -10.81 21.39
C LYS A 6 -21.61 -11.16 20.48
N ILE A 7 -20.82 -10.15 20.14
CA ILE A 7 -19.67 -10.28 19.24
C ILE A 7 -18.39 -10.06 20.00
N CYS A 8 -17.43 -10.96 19.85
CA CYS A 8 -16.09 -10.78 20.40
C CYS A 8 -15.09 -10.57 19.24
N ILE A 9 -14.36 -9.47 19.29
CA ILE A 9 -13.28 -9.13 18.37
C ILE A 9 -11.96 -9.36 19.08
N ILE A 10 -11.10 -10.19 18.53
CA ILE A 10 -9.78 -10.49 19.10
C ILE A 10 -8.72 -9.68 18.36
N GLY A 11 -8.09 -8.75 19.10
CA GLY A 11 -7.08 -7.82 18.64
C GLY A 11 -7.63 -6.44 18.29
N ALA A 12 -7.05 -5.39 18.90
CA ALA A 12 -7.38 -3.99 18.65
C ALA A 12 -6.39 -3.32 17.66
N GLY A 13 -5.86 -4.07 16.70
CA GLY A 13 -5.17 -3.51 15.55
C GLY A 13 -6.14 -2.93 14.50
N PRO A 14 -5.65 -2.36 13.38
CA PRO A 14 -6.49 -1.72 12.36
C PRO A 14 -7.64 -2.61 11.86
N ALA A 15 -7.41 -3.90 11.70
CA ALA A 15 -8.45 -4.83 11.26
C ALA A 15 -9.58 -5.00 12.28
N GLY A 16 -9.25 -5.18 13.57
CA GLY A 16 -10.25 -5.33 14.64
C GLY A 16 -11.03 -4.04 14.87
N LEU A 17 -10.33 -2.90 14.87
CA LEU A 17 -10.98 -1.58 15.01
C LEU A 17 -11.87 -1.27 13.80
N SER A 18 -11.43 -1.57 12.59
CA SER A 18 -12.26 -1.44 11.38
C SER A 18 -13.52 -2.31 11.44
N ALA A 19 -13.39 -3.55 11.92
CA ALA A 19 -14.54 -4.44 12.11
C ALA A 19 -15.54 -3.83 13.10
N ALA A 20 -15.08 -3.27 14.23
CA ALA A 20 -15.94 -2.61 15.20
C ALA A 20 -16.67 -1.41 14.60
N VAL A 21 -15.99 -0.54 13.87
CA VAL A 21 -16.61 0.60 13.17
C VAL A 21 -17.68 0.15 12.20
N HIS A 22 -17.43 -0.92 11.43
CA HIS A 22 -18.41 -1.44 10.49
C HIS A 22 -19.59 -2.11 11.20
N LEU A 23 -19.40 -2.74 12.34
CA LEU A 23 -20.48 -3.26 13.17
C LEU A 23 -21.37 -2.11 13.67
N GLU A 24 -20.78 -1.03 14.22
CA GLU A 24 -21.54 0.14 14.67
C GLU A 24 -22.34 0.79 13.54
N LYS A 25 -21.70 1.05 12.38
CA LYS A 25 -22.37 1.59 11.19
C LYS A 25 -23.58 0.74 10.75
N ASN A 26 -23.54 -0.55 11.02
CA ASN A 26 -24.65 -1.49 10.72
C ASN A 26 -25.58 -1.76 11.90
N GLY A 27 -25.44 -1.03 13.01
CA GLY A 27 -26.32 -1.09 14.17
C GLY A 27 -26.09 -2.30 15.08
N TYR A 28 -24.91 -2.90 15.05
CA TYR A 28 -24.45 -3.91 16.01
C TYR A 28 -23.66 -3.21 17.09
N THR A 29 -24.20 -3.12 18.30
CA THR A 29 -23.59 -2.37 19.42
C THR A 29 -23.14 -3.25 20.57
N ASP A 30 -23.54 -4.53 20.60
CA ASP A 30 -23.13 -5.48 21.64
C ASP A 30 -21.89 -6.25 21.22
N TYR A 31 -20.75 -5.56 21.25
CA TYR A 31 -19.44 -6.17 20.97
C TYR A 31 -18.40 -5.82 22.03
N THR A 32 -17.40 -6.70 22.17
CA THR A 32 -16.25 -6.52 23.04
C THR A 32 -14.98 -6.73 22.23
N ILE A 33 -14.00 -5.82 22.36
CA ILE A 33 -12.67 -5.98 21.76
C ILE A 33 -11.72 -6.43 22.86
N LEU A 34 -11.03 -7.54 22.62
CA LEU A 34 -9.97 -8.05 23.49
C LEU A 34 -8.61 -7.77 22.86
N GLU A 35 -7.77 -7.03 23.59
CA GLU A 35 -6.39 -6.73 23.17
C GLU A 35 -5.43 -7.31 24.20
N ARG A 36 -4.32 -7.87 23.72
CA ARG A 36 -3.28 -8.48 24.57
C ARG A 36 -2.33 -7.44 25.16
N GLU A 37 -2.03 -6.42 24.36
CA GLU A 37 -1.13 -5.33 24.77
C GLU A 37 -1.88 -4.30 25.62
N ASP A 38 -1.16 -3.42 26.28
CA ASP A 38 -1.72 -2.33 27.09
C ASP A 38 -2.19 -1.13 26.25
N HIS A 39 -2.10 -1.23 24.94
CA HIS A 39 -2.49 -0.18 23.98
C HIS A 39 -3.17 -0.76 22.75
N VAL A 40 -3.98 0.08 22.09
CA VAL A 40 -4.61 -0.24 20.81
C VAL A 40 -3.72 0.19 19.63
N GLY A 41 -4.05 -0.26 18.41
CA GLY A 41 -3.39 0.16 17.19
C GLY A 41 -2.54 -0.93 16.54
N GLY A 42 -2.08 -1.93 17.26
CA GLY A 42 -1.26 -3.02 16.72
C GLY A 42 -0.01 -2.49 16.00
N LYS A 43 0.09 -2.67 14.67
CA LYS A 43 1.20 -2.14 13.87
C LYS A 43 1.12 -0.63 13.58
N CYS A 44 0.01 0.03 13.91
CA CYS A 44 -0.11 1.49 13.91
C CYS A 44 0.22 2.00 15.32
N HIS A 45 1.49 1.93 15.69
CA HIS A 45 1.98 2.27 17.02
C HIS A 45 3.03 3.37 16.93
N SER A 46 2.78 4.48 17.62
CA SER A 46 3.60 5.68 17.55
C SER A 46 3.97 6.16 18.97
N PRO A 47 4.85 5.45 19.68
CA PRO A 47 5.23 5.79 21.04
C PRO A 47 6.02 7.10 21.09
N TYR A 48 5.90 7.80 22.21
CA TYR A 48 6.73 8.96 22.53
C TYR A 48 7.99 8.53 23.28
N HIS A 49 9.12 9.10 22.89
CA HIS A 49 10.39 9.01 23.61
C HIS A 49 11.06 10.39 23.63
N ASP A 50 11.39 10.89 24.80
CA ASP A 50 11.96 12.23 25.00
C ASP A 50 11.15 13.36 24.32
N GLY A 51 9.82 13.27 24.41
CA GLY A 51 8.90 14.26 23.82
C GLY A 51 8.80 14.22 22.29
N LYS A 52 9.39 13.22 21.64
CA LYS A 52 9.30 12.98 20.20
C LYS A 52 8.53 11.72 19.90
N ARG A 53 7.65 11.78 18.91
CA ARG A 53 6.92 10.63 18.42
C ARG A 53 7.77 9.83 17.43
N PHE A 54 7.72 8.52 17.54
CA PHE A 54 8.41 7.58 16.67
C PHE A 54 7.40 6.62 16.06
N GLU A 55 7.28 6.63 14.73
CA GLU A 55 6.43 5.71 14.01
C GLU A 55 7.10 4.33 13.91
N MET A 56 6.51 3.35 14.59
CA MET A 56 7.06 1.98 14.63
C MET A 56 6.45 1.07 13.57
N GLY A 57 5.49 1.55 12.77
CA GLY A 57 4.82 0.77 11.75
C GLY A 57 4.27 1.60 10.61
N ALA A 58 2.95 1.82 10.58
CA ALA A 58 2.31 2.65 9.56
C ALA A 58 2.66 4.12 9.78
N ILE A 59 3.28 4.75 8.78
CA ILE A 59 3.84 6.11 8.91
C ILE A 59 3.17 7.14 8.03
N MET A 60 2.35 6.72 7.06
CA MET A 60 1.78 7.63 6.06
C MET A 60 0.50 7.09 5.44
N GLY A 61 -0.32 8.00 4.95
CA GLY A 61 -1.46 7.72 4.08
C GLY A 61 -1.24 8.24 2.66
N CYS A 62 -2.05 7.78 1.73
CA CYS A 62 -2.09 8.26 0.36
C CYS A 62 -3.53 8.22 -0.20
N PRO A 63 -3.82 8.96 -1.30
CA PRO A 63 -5.18 9.08 -1.85
C PRO A 63 -5.85 7.76 -2.24
N THR A 64 -5.09 6.69 -2.46
CA THR A 64 -5.66 5.36 -2.77
C THR A 64 -6.04 4.54 -1.53
N TYR A 65 -5.78 5.04 -0.33
CA TYR A 65 -6.13 4.36 0.93
C TYR A 65 -7.57 4.66 1.37
N HIS A 66 -8.54 4.38 0.48
CA HIS A 66 -9.94 4.73 0.66
C HIS A 66 -10.55 4.20 1.97
N ALA A 67 -10.23 2.96 2.35
CA ALA A 67 -10.71 2.38 3.60
C ALA A 67 -10.13 3.08 4.84
N VAL A 68 -8.87 3.50 4.78
CA VAL A 68 -8.24 4.28 5.87
C VAL A 68 -8.91 5.65 5.96
N HIS A 69 -9.10 6.33 4.82
CA HIS A 69 -9.78 7.62 4.78
C HIS A 69 -11.21 7.57 5.32
N GLU A 70 -11.94 6.49 5.05
CA GLU A 70 -13.27 6.27 5.62
C GLU A 70 -13.24 6.17 7.16
N LEU A 71 -12.21 5.52 7.71
CA LEU A 71 -12.00 5.42 9.16
C LEU A 71 -11.57 6.76 9.77
N GLU A 72 -10.73 7.53 9.07
CA GLU A 72 -10.34 8.89 9.46
C GLU A 72 -11.57 9.80 9.59
N LEU A 73 -12.44 9.78 8.58
CA LEU A 73 -13.69 10.54 8.62
C LEU A 73 -14.62 10.09 9.76
N PHE A 74 -14.70 8.81 10.03
CA PHE A 74 -15.48 8.29 11.15
C PHE A 74 -14.92 8.73 12.50
N GLY A 75 -13.60 8.70 12.65
CA GLY A 75 -12.90 9.09 13.88
C GLY A 75 -12.70 10.60 14.04
N GLY A 76 -13.02 11.40 13.03
CA GLY A 76 -12.75 12.85 13.04
C GLY A 76 -11.25 13.18 13.08
N VAL A 77 -10.42 12.33 12.46
CA VAL A 77 -8.96 12.46 12.49
C VAL A 77 -8.49 13.47 11.44
N ASP A 78 -7.61 14.38 11.86
CA ASP A 78 -6.94 15.35 10.99
C ASP A 78 -5.64 14.73 10.42
N HIS A 79 -5.47 14.82 9.09
CA HIS A 79 -4.27 14.33 8.42
C HIS A 79 -3.31 15.45 7.96
N ASP A 80 -3.44 16.66 8.50
CA ASP A 80 -2.52 17.77 8.28
C ASP A 80 -1.26 17.68 9.17
N GLY A 81 -0.69 16.50 9.27
CA GLY A 81 0.56 16.26 9.96
C GLY A 81 1.78 16.81 9.22
N PRO A 82 2.97 16.67 9.78
CA PRO A 82 4.20 17.13 9.16
C PRO A 82 4.43 16.54 7.77
N ALA A 83 4.91 17.35 6.84
CA ALA A 83 5.27 16.88 5.50
C ALA A 83 6.36 15.81 5.55
N LEU A 84 6.16 14.74 4.78
CA LEU A 84 7.14 13.67 4.67
C LEU A 84 8.34 14.10 3.84
N GLU A 85 9.51 14.07 4.46
CA GLU A 85 10.79 14.26 3.80
C GLU A 85 11.52 12.93 3.64
N ARG A 86 12.06 12.70 2.43
CA ARG A 86 12.89 11.53 2.15
C ARG A 86 14.35 11.90 2.19
N ALA A 87 15.12 11.20 3.01
CA ALA A 87 16.57 11.32 3.06
C ALA A 87 17.21 9.99 2.67
N TYR A 88 18.01 10.02 1.62
CA TYR A 88 18.85 8.88 1.24
C TYR A 88 20.27 9.11 1.76
N ARG A 89 20.86 8.06 2.31
CA ARG A 89 22.24 8.08 2.78
C ARG A 89 22.99 6.87 2.24
N ARG A 90 24.25 7.07 1.91
CA ARG A 90 25.18 5.98 1.59
C ARG A 90 25.54 5.23 2.88
N GLN A 91 26.13 4.04 2.73
CA GLN A 91 26.61 3.24 3.88
C GLN A 91 27.60 4.03 4.77
N ASN A 92 28.33 4.97 4.22
CA ASN A 92 29.24 5.85 4.96
C ASN A 92 28.57 7.08 5.58
N GLY A 93 27.23 7.12 5.64
CA GLY A 93 26.42 8.19 6.21
C GLY A 93 26.30 9.46 5.35
N LYS A 94 27.00 9.57 4.22
CA LYS A 94 26.93 10.77 3.36
C LYS A 94 25.56 10.89 2.69
N PRO A 95 24.96 12.10 2.60
CA PRO A 95 23.73 12.33 1.87
C PRO A 95 23.87 11.88 0.40
N TYR A 96 22.81 11.29 -0.11
CA TYR A 96 22.74 10.79 -1.47
C TYR A 96 21.34 11.02 -2.04
N ASP A 97 21.26 11.48 -3.26
CA ASP A 97 20.00 11.62 -3.99
C ASP A 97 20.15 10.89 -5.33
N PRO A 98 19.59 9.68 -5.43
CA PRO A 98 19.74 8.83 -6.62
C PRO A 98 18.98 9.38 -7.83
N PHE A 99 18.00 10.26 -7.62
CA PHE A 99 17.10 10.73 -8.65
C PHE A 99 17.30 12.21 -9.02
N SER A 100 18.35 12.88 -8.54
CA SER A 100 18.59 14.28 -8.82
C SER A 100 19.48 14.50 -10.06
N PRO A 101 18.94 14.89 -11.22
CA PRO A 101 19.72 15.24 -12.41
C PRO A 101 20.60 16.47 -12.20
N LYS A 102 20.21 17.37 -11.29
CA LYS A 102 21.02 18.56 -10.96
C LYS A 102 22.40 18.20 -10.38
N LYS A 103 22.46 17.05 -9.69
CA LYS A 103 23.72 16.55 -9.10
C LYS A 103 24.49 15.61 -10.03
N ASN A 104 23.80 14.99 -10.98
CA ASN A 104 24.39 14.10 -11.97
C ASN A 104 23.60 14.12 -13.29
N PRO A 105 24.01 14.96 -14.27
CA PRO A 105 23.33 15.04 -15.58
C PRO A 105 23.32 13.73 -16.37
N LEU A 106 24.25 12.81 -16.10
CA LEU A 106 24.29 11.49 -16.76
C LEU A 106 23.11 10.61 -16.38
N LEU A 107 22.35 10.98 -15.33
CA LEU A 107 21.10 10.32 -14.97
C LEU A 107 19.95 10.62 -15.94
N ILE A 108 20.03 11.70 -16.74
CA ILE A 108 18.89 12.09 -17.60
C ILE A 108 18.48 10.97 -18.56
N PRO A 109 19.40 10.33 -19.33
CA PRO A 109 19.00 9.22 -20.20
C PRO A 109 18.42 8.04 -19.43
N HIS A 110 18.95 7.72 -18.24
CA HIS A 110 18.45 6.67 -17.38
C HIS A 110 17.01 6.96 -16.92
N LEU A 111 16.76 8.17 -16.41
CA LEU A 111 15.43 8.60 -15.95
C LEU A 111 14.41 8.63 -17.09
N LEU A 112 14.80 9.03 -18.31
CA LEU A 112 13.92 8.98 -19.47
C LEU A 112 13.55 7.56 -19.85
N ARG A 113 14.51 6.61 -19.83
CA ARG A 113 14.27 5.19 -20.07
C ARG A 113 13.35 4.60 -18.97
N MET A 114 13.63 4.91 -17.70
CA MET A 114 12.80 4.50 -16.58
C MET A 114 11.37 4.99 -16.75
N LYS A 115 11.16 6.27 -17.04
CA LYS A 115 9.84 6.86 -17.33
C LYS A 115 9.11 6.14 -18.45
N SER A 116 9.82 5.83 -19.54
CA SER A 116 9.25 5.07 -20.67
C SER A 116 8.82 3.66 -20.25
N GLN A 117 9.64 2.97 -19.45
CA GLN A 117 9.31 1.63 -18.97
C GLN A 117 8.18 1.64 -17.93
N VAL A 118 8.09 2.66 -17.09
CA VAL A 118 6.95 2.85 -16.17
C VAL A 118 5.64 3.03 -16.96
N LYS A 119 5.67 3.86 -18.00
CA LYS A 119 4.50 4.01 -18.89
C LYS A 119 4.12 2.69 -19.56
N LYS A 120 5.12 1.94 -20.04
CA LYS A 120 4.91 0.60 -20.62
C LYS A 120 4.30 -0.36 -19.62
N LEU A 121 4.79 -0.38 -18.36
CA LEU A 121 4.21 -1.21 -17.31
C LEU A 121 2.75 -0.86 -17.06
N GLY A 122 2.41 0.42 -16.93
CA GLY A 122 1.02 0.86 -16.80
C GLY A 122 0.12 0.37 -17.95
N THR A 123 0.62 0.46 -19.19
CA THR A 123 -0.10 -0.08 -20.37
C THR A 123 -0.28 -1.60 -20.29
N LEU A 124 0.76 -2.34 -19.89
CA LEU A 124 0.68 -3.80 -19.73
C LEU A 124 -0.34 -4.20 -18.66
N LEU A 125 -0.38 -3.49 -17.53
CA LEU A 125 -1.35 -3.74 -16.46
C LEU A 125 -2.78 -3.45 -16.94
N ALA A 126 -2.99 -2.39 -17.71
CA ALA A 126 -4.31 -2.03 -18.23
C ALA A 126 -4.77 -2.93 -19.40
N THR A 127 -3.88 -3.69 -20.04
CA THR A 127 -4.18 -4.52 -21.23
C THR A 127 -3.93 -5.99 -21.00
N LYS A 128 -2.66 -6.44 -21.12
CA LYS A 128 -2.26 -7.85 -20.98
C LYS A 128 -2.66 -8.44 -19.63
N TYR A 129 -2.51 -7.66 -18.56
CA TYR A 129 -2.81 -8.07 -17.20
C TYR A 129 -4.09 -7.45 -16.64
N LYS A 130 -5.01 -7.04 -17.52
CA LYS A 130 -6.30 -6.51 -17.10
C LYS A 130 -6.98 -7.46 -16.12
N GLY A 131 -7.44 -6.93 -15.00
CA GLY A 131 -8.02 -7.70 -13.90
C GLY A 131 -7.06 -7.93 -12.73
N TYR A 132 -5.76 -7.55 -12.84
CA TYR A 132 -4.82 -7.64 -11.72
C TYR A 132 -5.26 -6.81 -10.51
N GLU A 133 -5.97 -5.72 -10.76
CA GLU A 133 -6.51 -4.83 -9.73
C GLU A 133 -7.48 -5.53 -8.78
N TYR A 134 -8.12 -6.60 -9.23
CA TYR A 134 -9.00 -7.42 -8.38
C TYR A 134 -8.21 -8.29 -7.39
N THR A 135 -6.91 -8.41 -7.57
CA THR A 135 -6.02 -9.04 -6.59
C THR A 135 -5.56 -8.08 -5.49
N GLY A 136 -5.94 -6.79 -5.57
CA GLY A 136 -5.51 -5.71 -4.71
C GLY A 136 -6.61 -5.15 -3.80
N HIS A 137 -6.20 -4.28 -2.89
CA HIS A 137 -7.08 -3.58 -1.95
C HIS A 137 -8.10 -2.63 -2.63
N LYS A 138 -7.82 -2.20 -3.87
CA LYS A 138 -8.73 -1.35 -4.64
C LYS A 138 -10.10 -2.02 -4.85
N GLY A 139 -10.13 -3.32 -5.12
CA GLY A 139 -11.35 -4.08 -5.24
C GLY A 139 -12.18 -4.09 -3.96
N VAL A 140 -11.52 -4.16 -2.81
CA VAL A 140 -12.17 -4.14 -1.50
C VAL A 140 -12.75 -2.75 -1.19
N SER A 141 -11.99 -1.67 -1.45
CA SER A 141 -12.45 -0.29 -1.21
C SER A 141 -13.63 0.12 -2.10
N GLU A 142 -13.76 -0.47 -3.27
CA GLU A 142 -14.90 -0.27 -4.18
C GLU A 142 -16.09 -1.21 -3.87
N GLY A 143 -16.05 -1.94 -2.75
CA GLY A 143 -17.08 -2.92 -2.37
C GLY A 143 -17.03 -4.22 -3.18
N LYS A 144 -15.93 -4.45 -3.89
CA LYS A 144 -15.67 -5.69 -4.63
C LYS A 144 -14.72 -6.57 -3.83
N TYR A 145 -15.03 -7.84 -3.73
CA TYR A 145 -14.10 -8.80 -3.11
C TYR A 145 -12.97 -9.15 -4.08
N ASP A 146 -11.77 -9.36 -3.54
CA ASP A 146 -10.61 -9.77 -4.32
C ASP A 146 -10.94 -10.95 -5.26
N GLY A 147 -10.81 -10.71 -6.56
CA GLY A 147 -11.05 -11.72 -7.57
C GLY A 147 -12.52 -12.14 -7.76
N TYR A 148 -13.45 -11.46 -7.14
CA TYR A 148 -14.88 -11.82 -7.19
C TYR A 148 -15.72 -10.61 -7.60
N ASP A 149 -16.48 -10.75 -8.69
CA ASP A 149 -17.46 -9.76 -9.12
C ASP A 149 -18.78 -10.01 -8.38
N PRO A 150 -19.22 -9.13 -7.47
CA PRO A 150 -20.44 -9.33 -6.71
C PRO A 150 -21.71 -9.24 -7.56
N VAL A 151 -21.65 -8.64 -8.75
CA VAL A 151 -22.79 -8.49 -9.65
C VAL A 151 -23.01 -9.77 -10.46
N THR A 152 -21.93 -10.34 -11.00
CA THR A 152 -22.00 -11.52 -11.87
C THR A 152 -21.78 -12.84 -11.11
N GLY A 153 -21.30 -12.78 -9.88
CA GLY A 153 -20.97 -13.97 -9.08
C GLY A 153 -19.79 -14.76 -9.61
N LYS A 154 -18.96 -14.16 -10.48
CA LYS A 154 -17.84 -14.84 -11.13
C LYS A 154 -16.50 -14.40 -10.58
N HIS A 155 -15.55 -15.33 -10.55
CA HIS A 155 -14.15 -15.01 -10.31
C HIS A 155 -13.55 -14.35 -11.55
N VAL A 156 -13.26 -13.04 -11.46
CA VAL A 156 -12.70 -12.25 -12.58
C VAL A 156 -11.21 -12.57 -12.78
N VAL A 157 -10.50 -12.89 -11.69
CA VAL A 157 -9.05 -13.21 -11.73
C VAL A 157 -8.76 -14.48 -12.54
N GLY A 158 -9.68 -15.44 -12.54
CA GLY A 158 -9.52 -16.69 -13.29
C GLY A 158 -9.75 -16.56 -14.80
N GLU A 159 -10.30 -15.45 -15.29
CA GLU A 159 -10.66 -15.26 -16.69
C GLU A 159 -9.47 -14.81 -17.56
N ASN A 160 -8.47 -14.13 -16.98
CA ASN A 160 -7.29 -13.71 -17.73
C ASN A 160 -6.09 -14.65 -17.49
N PRO A 161 -5.74 -15.53 -18.46
CA PRO A 161 -4.68 -16.51 -18.28
C PRO A 161 -3.29 -15.88 -18.06
N ASN A 162 -3.10 -14.62 -18.43
CA ASN A 162 -1.83 -13.93 -18.21
C ASN A 162 -1.59 -13.60 -16.74
N LEU A 163 -2.64 -13.56 -15.89
CA LEU A 163 -2.49 -13.26 -14.46
C LEU A 163 -1.63 -14.27 -13.71
N LYS A 164 -1.47 -15.48 -14.25
CA LYS A 164 -0.52 -16.48 -13.71
C LYS A 164 0.93 -15.97 -13.69
N ASP A 165 1.30 -15.06 -14.60
CA ASP A 165 2.65 -14.47 -14.63
C ASP A 165 2.94 -13.66 -13.37
N LEU A 166 1.91 -13.20 -12.65
CA LEU A 166 2.04 -12.46 -11.39
C LEU A 166 2.54 -13.31 -10.21
N SER A 167 2.53 -14.65 -10.33
CA SER A 167 3.14 -15.55 -9.35
C SER A 167 4.67 -15.57 -9.41
N MET A 168 5.23 -15.09 -10.52
CA MET A 168 6.68 -14.91 -10.70
C MET A 168 7.19 -13.82 -9.74
N ASN A 169 8.46 -13.92 -9.30
CA ASN A 169 9.06 -12.83 -8.55
C ASN A 169 9.08 -11.53 -9.38
N PHE A 170 9.00 -10.38 -8.71
CA PHE A 170 8.80 -9.09 -9.39
C PHE A 170 9.95 -8.72 -10.33
N LYS A 171 11.18 -9.07 -10.00
CA LYS A 171 12.36 -8.84 -10.83
C LYS A 171 12.27 -9.58 -12.16
N ASP A 172 11.94 -10.86 -12.13
CA ASP A 172 11.79 -11.68 -13.33
C ASP A 172 10.55 -11.28 -14.14
N PHE A 173 9.45 -10.94 -13.47
CA PHE A 173 8.28 -10.35 -14.10
C PHE A 173 8.62 -9.08 -14.89
N CYS A 174 9.37 -8.16 -14.30
CA CYS A 174 9.81 -6.94 -14.96
C CYS A 174 10.75 -7.24 -16.14
N LYS A 175 11.66 -8.20 -15.98
CA LYS A 175 12.57 -8.63 -17.04
C LYS A 175 11.83 -9.25 -18.22
N MET A 176 10.92 -10.17 -17.97
CA MET A 176 10.09 -10.84 -18.98
C MET A 176 9.29 -9.82 -19.80
N ASN A 177 8.77 -8.79 -19.15
CA ASN A 177 7.98 -7.75 -19.82
C ASN A 177 8.81 -6.59 -20.40
N GLY A 178 10.15 -6.61 -20.28
CA GLY A 178 11.05 -5.58 -20.76
C GLY A 178 10.83 -4.22 -20.07
N VAL A 179 10.62 -4.26 -18.74
CA VAL A 179 10.37 -3.08 -17.89
C VAL A 179 11.24 -3.09 -16.63
N SER A 180 12.45 -3.63 -16.71
CA SER A 180 13.34 -3.82 -15.55
C SER A 180 13.69 -2.52 -14.82
N LEU A 181 13.76 -1.37 -15.51
CA LEU A 181 14.01 -0.09 -14.86
C LEU A 181 12.78 0.45 -14.12
N ALA A 182 11.57 0.01 -14.47
CA ALA A 182 10.35 0.46 -13.79
C ALA A 182 10.37 0.07 -12.30
N GLN A 183 10.97 -1.07 -11.95
CA GLN A 183 11.05 -1.53 -10.55
C GLN A 183 11.75 -0.55 -9.61
N GLU A 184 12.60 0.34 -10.12
CA GLU A 184 13.33 1.32 -9.31
C GLU A 184 12.40 2.27 -8.55
N ILE A 185 11.19 2.51 -9.05
CA ILE A 185 10.17 3.31 -8.36
C ILE A 185 9.67 2.59 -7.10
N TRP A 186 9.50 1.27 -7.18
CA TRP A 186 8.97 0.46 -6.09
C TRP A 186 10.02 0.04 -5.07
N ILE A 187 11.30 -0.06 -5.49
CA ILE A 187 12.33 -0.65 -4.65
C ILE A 187 12.57 0.15 -3.36
N GLY A 188 12.58 1.47 -3.46
CA GLY A 188 12.80 2.35 -2.30
C GLY A 188 11.75 2.19 -1.22
N PRO A 189 10.45 2.49 -1.49
CA PRO A 189 9.39 2.35 -0.49
C PRO A 189 9.19 0.90 -0.06
N TYR A 190 9.24 -0.07 -0.99
CA TYR A 190 8.96 -1.46 -0.67
C TYR A 190 9.99 -2.07 0.26
N THR A 191 11.29 -1.82 -0.01
CA THR A 191 12.38 -2.29 0.85
C THR A 191 12.41 -1.57 2.19
N ALA A 192 12.12 -0.25 2.20
CA ALA A 192 12.05 0.52 3.43
C ALA A 192 10.96 0.03 4.40
N PHE A 193 9.88 -0.54 3.88
CA PHE A 193 8.82 -1.15 4.69
C PHE A 193 9.13 -2.59 5.15
N GLY A 194 10.29 -3.14 4.79
CA GLY A 194 10.72 -4.46 5.24
C GLY A 194 10.00 -5.63 4.58
N TYR A 195 9.39 -5.43 3.40
CA TYR A 195 8.65 -6.50 2.71
C TYR A 195 9.56 -7.49 1.95
N GLY A 196 10.86 -7.25 1.88
CA GLY A 196 11.84 -8.14 1.26
C GLY A 196 12.34 -7.68 -0.12
N PHE A 197 12.92 -8.60 -0.87
CA PHE A 197 13.61 -8.30 -2.13
C PHE A 197 12.81 -8.75 -3.35
N PHE A 198 12.99 -8.06 -4.48
CA PHE A 198 12.21 -8.30 -5.69
C PHE A 198 12.57 -9.58 -6.46
N ASP A 199 13.66 -10.25 -6.11
CA ASP A 199 14.00 -11.57 -6.60
C ASP A 199 13.37 -12.73 -5.79
N GLU A 200 12.68 -12.40 -4.70
CA GLU A 200 12.00 -13.36 -3.84
C GLU A 200 10.48 -13.20 -3.89
N ILE A 201 9.99 -11.95 -3.93
CA ILE A 201 8.58 -11.63 -3.73
C ILE A 201 7.81 -11.67 -5.04
N PRO A 202 6.66 -12.39 -5.09
CA PRO A 202 5.80 -12.42 -6.25
C PRO A 202 5.32 -11.05 -6.70
N ALA A 203 5.24 -10.85 -8.02
CA ALA A 203 4.77 -9.61 -8.62
C ALA A 203 3.37 -9.22 -8.14
N ALA A 204 2.49 -10.20 -7.89
CA ALA A 204 1.17 -9.97 -7.32
C ALA A 204 1.23 -9.19 -6.01
N TYR A 205 2.13 -9.54 -5.09
CA TYR A 205 2.25 -8.84 -3.81
C TYR A 205 2.78 -7.42 -3.96
N VAL A 206 3.78 -7.22 -4.84
CA VAL A 206 4.33 -5.88 -5.08
C VAL A 206 3.27 -4.96 -5.69
N LEU A 207 2.58 -5.42 -6.72
CA LEU A 207 1.56 -4.66 -7.44
C LEU A 207 0.25 -4.52 -6.66
N LYS A 208 -0.04 -5.46 -5.76
CA LYS A 208 -1.17 -5.40 -4.83
C LYS A 208 -0.96 -4.35 -3.75
N TYR A 209 0.23 -4.30 -3.16
CA TYR A 209 0.55 -3.39 -2.07
C TYR A 209 0.74 -1.95 -2.57
N LEU A 210 1.54 -1.79 -3.62
CA LEU A 210 1.76 -0.52 -4.31
C LEU A 210 1.28 -0.68 -5.75
N ASP A 211 -0.01 -0.53 -5.98
CA ASP A 211 -0.53 -0.47 -7.33
C ASP A 211 0.08 0.71 -8.10
N PHE A 212 -0.15 0.75 -9.39
CA PHE A 212 0.47 1.77 -10.23
C PHE A 212 0.13 3.20 -9.79
N ALA A 213 -1.12 3.45 -9.39
CA ALA A 213 -1.56 4.76 -8.91
C ALA A 213 -0.88 5.12 -7.59
N THR A 214 -0.87 4.21 -6.62
CA THR A 214 -0.21 4.39 -5.33
C THR A 214 1.28 4.66 -5.51
N ALA A 215 1.98 3.90 -6.37
CA ALA A 215 3.38 4.13 -6.66
C ALA A 215 3.63 5.54 -7.24
N MET A 216 2.72 6.07 -8.08
CA MET A 216 2.83 7.42 -8.61
C MET A 216 2.62 8.50 -7.54
N TYR A 217 1.75 8.28 -6.54
CA TYR A 217 1.64 9.18 -5.39
C TYR A 217 2.94 9.23 -4.58
N PHE A 218 3.62 8.10 -4.43
CA PHE A 218 4.96 8.08 -3.83
C PHE A 218 5.99 8.87 -4.63
N VAL A 219 5.95 8.81 -5.95
CA VAL A 219 6.84 9.60 -6.84
C VAL A 219 6.55 11.09 -6.72
N ASN A 220 5.29 11.47 -6.75
CA ASN A 220 4.82 12.86 -6.71
C ASN A 220 4.87 13.47 -5.30
N LYS A 221 5.10 12.66 -4.27
CA LYS A 221 5.04 13.04 -2.86
C LYS A 221 3.64 13.47 -2.38
N ASP A 222 2.59 12.96 -3.00
CA ASP A 222 1.19 13.17 -2.59
C ASP A 222 0.82 12.23 -1.44
N LEU A 223 1.52 12.38 -0.32
CA LEU A 223 1.41 11.56 0.88
C LEU A 223 1.18 12.48 2.07
N TRP A 224 0.44 12.00 3.04
CA TRP A 224 0.21 12.73 4.29
C TRP A 224 0.61 11.92 5.52
N THR A 225 0.80 12.62 6.61
CA THR A 225 0.90 12.09 7.97
C THR A 225 -0.27 12.61 8.79
N TRP A 226 -0.50 11.98 9.92
CA TRP A 226 -1.56 12.41 10.83
C TRP A 226 -1.02 13.45 11.81
N LYS A 227 -1.88 14.39 12.14
CA LYS A 227 -1.67 15.32 13.23
C LYS A 227 -1.93 14.58 14.54
N ASP A 228 -1.22 14.96 15.60
CA ASP A 228 -1.38 14.39 16.95
C ASP A 228 -2.74 14.70 17.57
#